data_3ab59c9e1dfeaf41f36c516ef1b1ff4e
#
_entry.id   3ab59c9e1dfeaf41f36c516ef1b1ff4e
#
_cell.length_a   1.000
_cell.length_b   1.000
_cell.length_c   1.000
_cell.angle_alpha   90.00
_cell.angle_beta   90.00
_cell.angle_gamma   90.00
#
_symmetry.space_group_name_H-M   'P 1'
#
loop_
_entity.id
_entity.type
_entity.pdbx_description
1 polymer ?
#
loop_
_entity_poly.entity_id
_entity_poly.type
_entity_poly.pdbx_seq_one_letter_code
_entity_poly.pdbx_strand_id
1 'polypeptide(L)'
;MEIWKDIKGFDGFYQISNYGVVRSFNKGVMRIRKLSFTHDGYAKIRLQHNNRDITTRIHRLVANAFIDNPDNKSTVNHKDGNKLNNYVGNLEWATRHEQTQHSYDLGLKKPVHTNRKLSDDAIKYIRSHYKRYSTEYGTVALGKKFGVTNRVIGLVVRNKAYKNVN
;
A
#
# COMPACT_ATOMS: atom_id res chain seq x y z
N MET A 1 -16.81 18.97 16.97
CA MET A 1 -16.02 20.18 17.31
C MET A 1 -14.65 20.08 16.68
N GLU A 2 -14.12 21.18 16.14
CA GLU A 2 -12.76 21.19 15.56
C GLU A 2 -11.74 21.41 16.67
N ILE A 3 -10.73 20.52 16.73
CA ILE A 3 -9.67 20.52 17.74
C ILE A 3 -8.34 20.75 17.01
N TRP A 4 -7.47 21.58 17.58
CA TRP A 4 -6.19 21.96 17.01
C TRP A 4 -5.04 21.50 17.91
N LYS A 5 -3.98 20.94 17.29
CA LYS A 5 -2.72 20.58 17.98
C LYS A 5 -1.52 21.10 17.21
N ASP A 6 -0.46 21.42 17.93
CA ASP A 6 0.79 21.81 17.31
C ASP A 6 1.39 20.68 16.48
N ILE A 7 1.99 21.05 15.35
CA ILE A 7 2.73 20.11 14.51
C ILE A 7 4.11 19.91 15.12
N LYS A 8 4.40 18.70 15.58
CA LYS A 8 5.68 18.33 16.23
C LYS A 8 6.89 18.83 15.47
N GLY A 9 7.72 19.62 16.13
CA GLY A 9 8.91 20.25 15.58
C GLY A 9 8.66 21.56 14.83
N PHE A 10 7.40 22.07 14.87
CA PHE A 10 6.98 23.37 14.39
C PHE A 10 6.05 24.03 15.42
N ASP A 11 6.26 23.70 16.69
CA ASP A 11 5.46 24.13 17.82
C ASP A 11 5.34 25.66 17.89
N GLY A 12 4.12 26.15 18.06
CA GLY A 12 3.80 27.58 18.05
C GLY A 12 3.76 28.25 16.68
N PHE A 13 4.21 27.57 15.61
CA PHE A 13 4.25 28.12 14.24
C PHE A 13 3.21 27.47 13.32
N TYR A 14 2.94 26.18 13.50
CA TYR A 14 1.94 25.47 12.72
C TYR A 14 1.10 24.55 13.58
N GLN A 15 -0.20 24.56 13.32
CA GLN A 15 -1.14 23.64 13.93
C GLN A 15 -1.93 22.88 12.86
N ILE A 16 -2.31 21.66 13.21
CA ILE A 16 -3.18 20.79 12.43
C ILE A 16 -4.49 20.55 13.18
N SER A 17 -5.63 20.60 12.47
CA SER A 17 -6.91 20.24 13.06
C SER A 17 -7.21 18.76 12.89
N ASN A 18 -8.13 18.25 13.70
CA ASN A 18 -8.66 16.89 13.58
C ASN A 18 -9.46 16.65 12.28
N TYR A 19 -9.69 17.68 11.46
CA TYR A 19 -10.24 17.59 10.10
C TYR A 19 -9.18 17.69 9.00
N GLY A 20 -7.89 17.86 9.34
CA GLY A 20 -6.81 17.97 8.37
C GLY A 20 -6.61 19.39 7.81
N VAL A 21 -7.14 20.39 8.47
CA VAL A 21 -6.85 21.78 8.14
C VAL A 21 -5.55 22.21 8.82
N VAL A 22 -4.69 22.94 8.10
CA VAL A 22 -3.44 23.48 8.66
C VAL A 22 -3.53 24.97 8.81
N ARG A 23 -3.11 25.51 9.96
CA ARG A 23 -2.93 26.93 10.18
C ARG A 23 -1.50 27.25 10.61
N SER A 24 -1.05 28.44 10.27
CA SER A 24 0.26 28.97 10.66
C SER A 24 0.13 30.26 11.42
N PHE A 25 1.11 30.51 12.30
CA PHE A 25 1.25 31.76 13.05
C PHE A 25 2.54 32.44 12.67
N ASN A 26 2.47 33.70 12.27
CA ASN A 26 3.63 34.52 12.00
C ASN A 26 3.40 35.91 12.59
N LYS A 27 4.28 36.32 13.51
CA LYS A 27 4.19 37.61 14.23
C LYS A 27 2.78 37.87 14.81
N GLY A 28 2.16 36.84 15.42
CA GLY A 28 0.82 36.92 16.00
C GLY A 28 -0.35 36.83 15.01
N VAL A 29 -0.08 36.77 13.72
CA VAL A 29 -1.12 36.65 12.70
C VAL A 29 -1.34 35.19 12.33
N MET A 30 -2.58 34.70 12.52
CA MET A 30 -3.02 33.37 12.12
C MET A 30 -3.46 33.35 10.65
N ARG A 31 -3.05 32.34 9.91
CA ARG A 31 -3.47 32.11 8.51
C ARG A 31 -3.75 30.64 8.25
N ILE A 32 -4.89 30.32 7.64
CA ILE A 32 -5.16 28.99 7.10
C ILE A 32 -4.26 28.76 5.86
N ARG A 33 -3.64 27.60 5.83
CA ARG A 33 -2.69 27.24 4.78
C ARG A 33 -3.38 26.51 3.63
N LYS A 34 -3.07 26.90 2.39
CA LYS A 34 -3.53 26.18 1.20
C LYS A 34 -2.75 24.87 1.05
N LEU A 35 -3.47 23.78 0.79
CA LEU A 35 -2.89 22.48 0.53
C LEU A 35 -2.56 22.31 -0.95
N SER A 36 -1.58 21.45 -1.25
CA SER A 36 -1.30 20.95 -2.59
C SER A 36 -1.54 19.44 -2.63
N PHE A 37 -1.47 18.82 -3.82
CA PHE A 37 -1.75 17.39 -3.96
C PHE A 37 -0.55 16.66 -4.57
N THR A 38 -0.42 15.39 -4.22
CA THR A 38 0.53 14.48 -4.87
C THR A 38 -0.09 13.94 -6.16
N HIS A 39 0.72 13.40 -7.09
CA HIS A 39 0.21 12.78 -8.31
C HIS A 39 -0.71 11.57 -8.02
N ASP A 40 -0.50 10.91 -6.88
CA ASP A 40 -1.32 9.79 -6.40
C ASP A 40 -2.53 10.23 -5.56
N GLY A 41 -2.86 11.54 -5.56
CA GLY A 41 -4.11 12.11 -5.05
C GLY A 41 -4.16 12.40 -3.55
N TYR A 42 -3.03 12.36 -2.82
CA TYR A 42 -3.01 12.74 -1.40
C TYR A 42 -2.83 14.25 -1.21
N ALA A 43 -3.53 14.82 -0.24
CA ALA A 43 -3.27 16.19 0.21
C ALA A 43 -1.92 16.27 0.93
N LYS A 44 -1.11 17.27 0.58
CA LYS A 44 0.21 17.54 1.17
C LYS A 44 0.40 19.01 1.46
N ILE A 45 1.35 19.30 2.34
CA ILE A 45 1.78 20.65 2.68
C ILE A 45 3.29 20.72 2.83
N ARG A 46 3.87 21.87 2.47
CA ARG A 46 5.24 22.24 2.79
C ARG A 46 5.24 23.14 4.03
N LEU A 47 5.97 22.73 5.04
CA LEU A 47 6.16 23.44 6.29
C LEU A 47 7.61 23.94 6.36
N GLN A 48 7.79 25.21 6.62
CA GLN A 48 9.11 25.84 6.66
C GLN A 48 9.23 26.76 7.87
N HIS A 49 10.24 26.50 8.72
CA HIS A 49 10.60 27.34 9.85
C HIS A 49 12.01 27.02 10.34
N ASN A 50 12.83 28.04 10.67
CA ASN A 50 14.17 27.91 11.28
C ASN A 50 15.03 26.80 10.65
N ASN A 51 15.38 26.92 9.36
CA ASN A 51 16.16 25.96 8.59
C ASN A 51 15.54 24.56 8.46
N ARG A 52 14.34 24.33 8.99
CA ARG A 52 13.53 23.15 8.74
C ARG A 52 12.61 23.39 7.56
N ASP A 53 12.68 22.49 6.59
CA ASP A 53 11.84 22.50 5.40
C ASP A 53 11.39 21.05 5.11
N ILE A 54 10.13 20.77 5.36
CA ILE A 54 9.57 19.44 5.12
C ILE A 54 8.31 19.51 4.27
N THR A 55 8.19 18.58 3.35
CA THR A 55 6.92 18.32 2.66
C THR A 55 6.33 17.03 3.20
N THR A 56 5.10 17.09 3.68
CA THR A 56 4.44 15.94 4.31
C THR A 56 2.97 15.84 3.89
N ARG A 57 2.41 14.65 3.98
CA ARG A 57 0.99 14.37 3.70
C ARG A 57 0.12 14.73 4.90
N ILE A 58 -1.06 15.27 4.66
CA ILE A 58 -1.97 15.75 5.71
C ILE A 58 -2.43 14.62 6.63
N HIS A 59 -2.85 13.47 6.09
CA HIS A 59 -3.27 12.33 6.92
C HIS A 59 -2.18 11.90 7.92
N ARG A 60 -0.89 12.02 7.57
CA ARG A 60 0.20 11.71 8.50
C ARG A 60 0.33 12.74 9.61
N LEU A 61 0.10 14.02 9.31
CA LEU A 61 0.09 15.06 10.35
C LEU A 61 -1.06 14.84 11.34
N VAL A 62 -2.27 14.53 10.83
CA VAL A 62 -3.42 14.23 11.67
C VAL A 62 -3.16 12.99 12.52
N ALA A 63 -2.70 11.89 11.92
CA ALA A 63 -2.42 10.66 12.65
C ALA A 63 -1.36 10.88 13.75
N ASN A 64 -0.25 11.56 13.42
CA ASN A 64 0.80 11.86 14.40
C ASN A 64 0.32 12.74 15.57
N ALA A 65 -0.65 13.63 15.33
CA ALA A 65 -1.13 14.56 16.33
C ALA A 65 -2.25 13.97 17.21
N PHE A 66 -3.08 13.08 16.66
CA PHE A 66 -4.35 12.70 17.28
C PHE A 66 -4.53 11.20 17.53
N ILE A 67 -3.73 10.32 16.91
CA ILE A 67 -3.92 8.88 17.00
C ILE A 67 -2.67 8.22 17.59
N ASP A 68 -2.82 7.54 18.71
CA ASP A 68 -1.74 6.79 19.34
C ASP A 68 -1.28 5.65 18.43
N ASN A 69 0.03 5.37 18.43
CA ASN A 69 0.66 4.32 17.63
C ASN A 69 1.58 3.44 18.48
N PRO A 70 1.02 2.68 19.44
CA PRO A 70 1.83 1.85 20.35
C PRO A 70 2.62 0.77 19.62
N ASP A 71 2.08 0.25 18.51
CA ASP A 71 2.70 -0.80 17.69
C ASP A 71 3.72 -0.26 16.68
N ASN A 72 4.00 1.04 16.65
CA ASN A 72 4.90 1.70 15.70
C ASN A 72 4.59 1.34 14.22
N LYS A 73 3.31 1.23 13.86
CA LYS A 73 2.89 0.95 12.48
C LYS A 73 3.36 2.06 11.54
N SER A 74 3.85 1.69 10.38
CA SER A 74 4.60 2.60 9.48
C SER A 74 3.73 3.41 8.52
N THR A 75 2.47 3.03 8.32
CA THR A 75 1.56 3.67 7.37
C THR A 75 0.28 4.14 8.05
N VAL A 76 -0.39 5.12 7.42
CA VAL A 76 -1.72 5.58 7.82
C VAL A 76 -2.70 5.21 6.72
N ASN A 77 -3.79 4.57 7.08
CA ASN A 77 -4.86 4.14 6.20
C ASN A 77 -6.06 5.07 6.31
N HIS A 78 -6.80 5.28 5.20
CA HIS A 78 -8.10 5.90 5.17
C HIS A 78 -9.16 4.79 5.19
N LYS A 79 -9.97 4.71 6.24
CA LYS A 79 -10.96 3.63 6.42
C LYS A 79 -11.99 3.57 5.30
N ASP A 80 -12.37 4.72 4.74
CA ASP A 80 -13.30 4.84 3.61
C ASP A 80 -12.62 4.72 2.24
N GLY A 81 -11.29 4.57 2.18
CA GLY A 81 -10.51 4.57 0.94
C GLY A 81 -10.35 5.93 0.27
N ASN A 82 -10.99 6.99 0.77
CA ASN A 82 -10.91 8.34 0.23
C ASN A 82 -9.68 9.09 0.75
N LYS A 83 -8.68 9.28 -0.08
CA LYS A 83 -7.40 9.96 0.24
C LYS A 83 -7.52 11.42 0.63
N LEU A 84 -8.68 12.03 0.39
CA LEU A 84 -8.96 13.43 0.73
C LEU A 84 -9.70 13.60 2.06
N ASN A 85 -10.30 12.54 2.57
CA ASN A 85 -10.99 12.56 3.86
C ASN A 85 -10.00 12.37 5.01
N ASN A 86 -9.34 13.46 5.40
CA ASN A 86 -8.32 13.47 6.45
C ASN A 86 -8.88 13.67 7.86
N TYR A 87 -10.19 13.46 8.06
CA TYR A 87 -10.80 13.50 9.39
C TYR A 87 -10.22 12.38 10.27
N VAL A 88 -9.88 12.71 11.52
CA VAL A 88 -9.22 11.79 12.47
C VAL A 88 -9.97 10.47 12.64
N GLY A 89 -11.31 10.49 12.69
CA GLY A 89 -12.13 9.28 12.82
C GLY A 89 -12.07 8.35 11.60
N ASN A 90 -11.66 8.88 10.45
CA ASN A 90 -11.46 8.12 9.21
C ASN A 90 -10.04 7.56 9.05
N LEU A 91 -9.11 7.93 9.92
CA LEU A 91 -7.72 7.51 9.84
C LEU A 91 -7.38 6.45 10.88
N GLU A 92 -6.42 5.60 10.55
CA GLU A 92 -5.86 4.60 11.45
C GLU A 92 -4.41 4.31 11.09
N TRP A 93 -3.59 3.96 12.08
CA TRP A 93 -2.27 3.42 11.83
C TRP A 93 -2.40 1.98 11.32
N ALA A 94 -1.64 1.66 10.26
CA ALA A 94 -1.68 0.35 9.64
C ALA A 94 -0.28 -0.09 9.21
N THR A 95 -0.06 -1.39 9.15
CA THR A 95 1.06 -1.98 8.45
C THR A 95 0.83 -1.93 6.94
N ARG A 96 1.86 -2.12 6.13
CA ARG A 96 1.70 -2.23 4.67
C ARG A 96 0.82 -3.41 4.25
N HIS A 97 0.83 -4.49 5.02
CA HIS A 97 0.01 -5.67 4.76
C HIS A 97 -1.47 -5.35 4.99
N GLU A 98 -1.82 -4.81 6.16
CA GLU A 98 -3.18 -4.38 6.50
C GLU A 98 -3.73 -3.39 5.47
N GLN A 99 -2.93 -2.38 5.07
CA GLN A 99 -3.33 -1.40 4.05
C GLN A 99 -3.58 -2.05 2.67
N THR A 100 -2.77 -3.05 2.31
CA THR A 100 -2.96 -3.79 1.05
C THR A 100 -4.24 -4.62 1.11
N GLN A 101 -4.46 -5.35 2.21
CA GLN A 101 -5.68 -6.14 2.41
C GLN A 101 -6.92 -5.25 2.35
N HIS A 102 -6.94 -4.17 3.12
CA HIS A 102 -8.03 -3.19 3.10
C HIS A 102 -8.33 -2.63 1.69
N SER A 103 -7.29 -2.43 0.86
CA SER A 103 -7.49 -1.99 -0.53
C SER A 103 -8.18 -3.05 -1.40
N TYR A 104 -7.99 -4.35 -1.12
CA TYR A 104 -8.72 -5.43 -1.77
C TYR A 104 -10.17 -5.52 -1.26
N ASP A 105 -10.36 -5.38 0.06
CA ASP A 105 -11.68 -5.46 0.71
C ASP A 105 -12.61 -4.34 0.21
N LEU A 106 -12.06 -3.15 -0.01
CA LEU A 106 -12.78 -2.02 -0.62
C LEU A 106 -12.91 -2.09 -2.16
N GLY A 107 -12.36 -3.12 -2.80
CA GLY A 107 -12.36 -3.24 -4.26
C GLY A 107 -11.51 -2.19 -5.00
N LEU A 108 -10.69 -1.41 -4.29
CA LEU A 108 -9.79 -0.41 -4.87
C LEU A 108 -8.61 -1.05 -5.63
N LYS A 109 -8.23 -2.26 -5.25
CA LYS A 109 -7.30 -3.12 -5.98
C LYS A 109 -8.00 -4.39 -6.40
N LYS A 110 -7.92 -4.71 -7.68
CA LYS A 110 -8.27 -6.05 -8.12
C LYS A 110 -7.20 -7.02 -7.66
N PRO A 111 -7.57 -8.22 -7.18
CA PRO A 111 -6.59 -9.28 -6.99
C PRO A 111 -5.76 -9.36 -8.27
N VAL A 112 -4.45 -9.27 -8.15
CA VAL A 112 -3.59 -9.62 -9.26
C VAL A 112 -3.85 -11.11 -9.45
N HIS A 113 -4.78 -11.45 -10.34
CA HIS A 113 -4.75 -12.76 -10.96
C HIS A 113 -3.37 -12.79 -11.60
N THR A 114 -2.38 -13.34 -10.89
CA THR A 114 -1.18 -13.82 -11.57
C THR A 114 -1.75 -14.52 -12.79
N ASN A 115 -1.29 -14.12 -14.00
CA ASN A 115 -1.63 -14.82 -15.23
C ASN A 115 -1.18 -16.27 -15.03
N ARG A 116 -2.05 -17.05 -14.39
CA ARG A 116 -1.84 -18.46 -14.14
C ARG A 116 -1.89 -19.11 -15.51
N LYS A 117 -0.71 -19.23 -16.12
CA LYS A 117 -0.58 -19.81 -17.45
C LYS A 117 -1.00 -21.27 -17.50
N LEU A 118 -1.09 -21.92 -16.33
CA LEU A 118 -1.45 -23.33 -16.20
C LEU A 118 -2.70 -23.46 -15.31
N SER A 119 -3.68 -24.23 -15.76
CA SER A 119 -4.81 -24.67 -14.94
C SER A 119 -4.35 -25.70 -13.89
N ASP A 120 -5.19 -25.95 -12.89
CA ASP A 120 -4.90 -26.94 -11.87
C ASP A 120 -4.78 -28.35 -12.47
N ASP A 121 -5.61 -28.69 -13.46
CA ASP A 121 -5.54 -29.96 -14.20
C ASP A 121 -4.25 -30.08 -15.00
N ALA A 122 -3.80 -29.02 -15.65
CA ALA A 122 -2.53 -28.98 -16.35
C ALA A 122 -1.35 -29.22 -15.39
N ILE A 123 -1.42 -28.67 -14.18
CA ILE A 123 -0.38 -28.86 -13.15
C ILE A 123 -0.34 -30.29 -12.67
N LYS A 124 -1.52 -30.87 -12.36
CA LYS A 124 -1.65 -32.28 -11.98
C LYS A 124 -1.13 -33.21 -13.09
N TYR A 125 -1.51 -32.95 -14.34
CA TYR A 125 -1.01 -33.69 -15.49
C TYR A 125 0.52 -33.61 -15.60
N ILE A 126 1.09 -32.41 -15.50
CA ILE A 126 2.57 -32.23 -15.57
C ILE A 126 3.26 -33.03 -14.46
N ARG A 127 2.77 -32.96 -13.22
CA ARG A 127 3.37 -33.68 -12.10
C ARG A 127 3.30 -35.20 -12.22
N SER A 128 2.19 -35.73 -12.72
CA SER A 128 1.98 -37.17 -12.86
C SER A 128 2.71 -37.79 -14.06
N HIS A 129 2.91 -37.04 -15.15
CA HIS A 129 3.47 -37.55 -16.38
C HIS A 129 4.95 -37.18 -16.61
N TYR A 130 5.49 -36.24 -15.84
CA TYR A 130 6.87 -35.78 -16.04
C TYR A 130 7.89 -36.91 -15.94
N LYS A 131 8.73 -37.04 -16.97
CA LYS A 131 9.89 -37.95 -17.01
C LYS A 131 11.14 -37.17 -17.40
N ARG A 132 12.18 -37.23 -16.56
CA ARG A 132 13.44 -36.54 -16.80
C ARG A 132 14.07 -37.07 -18.08
N TYR A 133 14.55 -36.15 -18.94
CA TYR A 133 15.19 -36.43 -20.24
C TYR A 133 14.29 -37.12 -21.29
N SER A 134 12.98 -37.22 -21.04
CA SER A 134 12.05 -37.75 -22.04
C SER A 134 11.80 -36.76 -23.16
N THR A 135 11.76 -37.25 -24.37
CA THR A 135 11.39 -36.47 -25.58
C THR A 135 9.92 -36.13 -25.61
N GLU A 136 9.05 -36.90 -24.93
CA GLU A 136 7.61 -36.74 -24.91
C GLU A 136 7.09 -36.10 -23.62
N TYR A 137 7.65 -36.45 -22.47
CA TYR A 137 7.23 -35.99 -21.14
C TYR A 137 8.30 -35.20 -20.40
N GLY A 138 9.34 -34.75 -21.07
CA GLY A 138 10.36 -33.88 -20.52
C GLY A 138 9.91 -32.43 -20.42
N THR A 139 10.72 -31.59 -19.78
CA THR A 139 10.39 -30.18 -19.57
C THR A 139 10.15 -29.41 -20.86
N VAL A 140 10.85 -29.75 -21.95
CA VAL A 140 10.71 -29.09 -23.25
C VAL A 140 9.40 -29.47 -23.94
N ALA A 141 9.09 -30.76 -23.97
CA ALA A 141 7.87 -31.27 -24.60
C ALA A 141 6.60 -30.78 -23.86
N LEU A 142 6.57 -30.90 -22.51
CA LEU A 142 5.49 -30.38 -21.69
C LEU A 142 5.38 -28.86 -21.78
N GLY A 143 6.51 -28.15 -21.90
CA GLY A 143 6.51 -26.71 -22.12
C GLY A 143 5.79 -26.32 -23.42
N LYS A 144 6.10 -27.02 -24.54
CA LYS A 144 5.40 -26.85 -25.82
C LYS A 144 3.93 -27.18 -25.72
N LYS A 145 3.58 -28.34 -25.11
CA LYS A 145 2.20 -28.79 -24.95
C LYS A 145 1.31 -27.79 -24.21
N PHE A 146 1.80 -27.15 -23.16
CA PHE A 146 1.06 -26.25 -22.30
C PHE A 146 1.33 -24.75 -22.57
N GLY A 147 2.10 -24.40 -23.60
CA GLY A 147 2.37 -23.00 -23.96
C GLY A 147 3.21 -22.24 -22.92
N VAL A 148 4.07 -22.92 -22.21
CA VAL A 148 4.94 -22.32 -21.17
C VAL A 148 6.40 -22.68 -21.41
N THR A 149 7.33 -21.95 -20.79
CA THR A 149 8.76 -22.26 -20.91
C THR A 149 9.11 -23.55 -20.14
N ASN A 150 10.16 -24.25 -20.58
CA ASN A 150 10.72 -25.41 -19.88
C ASN A 150 11.09 -25.10 -18.43
N ARG A 151 11.51 -23.83 -18.13
CA ARG A 151 11.78 -23.34 -16.77
C ARG A 151 10.54 -23.40 -15.90
N VAL A 152 9.37 -22.99 -16.41
CA VAL A 152 8.08 -23.05 -15.68
C VAL A 152 7.75 -24.50 -15.35
N ILE A 153 7.84 -25.42 -16.31
CA ILE A 153 7.65 -26.86 -16.05
C ILE A 153 8.58 -27.36 -14.95
N GLY A 154 9.85 -27.00 -15.02
CA GLY A 154 10.83 -27.37 -13.99
C GLY A 154 10.51 -26.82 -12.59
N LEU A 155 9.87 -25.66 -12.48
CA LEU A 155 9.39 -25.11 -11.19
C LEU A 155 8.15 -25.84 -10.67
N VAL A 156 7.22 -26.22 -11.58
CA VAL A 156 6.01 -27.00 -11.26
C VAL A 156 6.38 -28.38 -10.70
N VAL A 157 7.25 -29.10 -11.40
CA VAL A 157 7.72 -30.45 -11.03
C VAL A 157 8.44 -30.45 -9.68
N ARG A 158 9.25 -29.43 -9.39
CA ARG A 158 9.96 -29.28 -8.11
C ARG A 158 9.11 -28.67 -7.00
N ASN A 159 7.82 -28.50 -7.22
CA ASN A 159 6.88 -27.84 -6.30
C ASN A 159 7.34 -26.43 -5.83
N LYS A 160 8.13 -25.73 -6.66
CA LYS A 160 8.55 -24.34 -6.41
C LYS A 160 7.59 -23.29 -6.96
N ALA A 161 6.68 -23.70 -7.85
CA ALA A 161 5.54 -22.91 -8.34
C ALA A 161 4.25 -23.71 -8.19
N TYR A 162 3.13 -23.00 -8.03
CA TYR A 162 1.79 -23.59 -7.90
C TYR A 162 1.69 -24.57 -6.70
N LYS A 163 2.26 -24.19 -5.55
CA LYS A 163 2.37 -25.04 -4.35
C LYS A 163 1.03 -25.54 -3.79
N ASN A 164 -0.05 -24.82 -4.02
CA ASN A 164 -1.39 -25.10 -3.47
C ASN A 164 -2.24 -26.02 -4.37
N VAL A 165 -1.66 -26.63 -5.40
CA VAL A 165 -2.32 -27.61 -6.28
C VAL A 165 -1.75 -28.98 -5.98
N ASN A 166 -2.58 -29.85 -5.39
CA ASN A 166 -2.29 -31.26 -5.12
C ASN A 166 -2.78 -32.14 -6.28
#